data_4d811c1ca7b3993a1cbabf6acc4f74d8
#
_entry.id   4d811c1ca7b3993a1cbabf6acc4f74d8
#
_cell.length_a   1.000
_cell.length_b   1.000
_cell.length_c   1.000
_cell.angle_alpha   90.00
_cell.angle_beta   90.00
_cell.angle_gamma   90.00
#
_symmetry.space_group_name_H-M   'P 1'
#
loop_
_entity.id
_entity.type
_entity.pdbx_description
1 polymer ?
#
loop_
_entity_poly.entity_id
_entity_poly.type
_entity_poly.pdbx_seq_one_letter_code
_entity_poly.pdbx_strand_id
1 'polypeptide(L)'
;MSHHCEDEHFDHGHGHGHDHTAPIPTNPNQSLFTKIDTSKVRCLNAVARGVPAHTELFRVFLKDQDEKFNCSRYLESDADCQLVVHIPFVGNCKLFSVILRTSDSDDGLSSPKTIKLFKNYNRSIDFDTLGSSKADLAIQHPNNVGVTDSGVNEDENTFVEHYLPRRLFQNCSSLTLFLEDNWTGDEDDLCRLYYLEIRGEFTGKIAPHGGAPMTTVYESAPNPVDHQKLESEMDEVEMGL
;
A
#
# COMPACT_ATOMS: atom_id res chain seq x y z
N MET A 1 72.39 -8.72 3.20
CA MET A 1 71.45 -8.04 2.29
C MET A 1 70.14 -8.82 2.40
N SER A 2 69.23 -8.28 3.20
CA SER A 2 67.94 -8.90 3.49
C SER A 2 66.85 -8.08 2.75
N HIS A 3 66.14 -8.76 1.85
CA HIS A 3 64.98 -8.16 1.18
C HIS A 3 63.75 -8.48 2.02
N HIS A 4 63.17 -7.45 2.58
CA HIS A 4 61.83 -7.45 3.16
C HIS A 4 60.85 -7.36 2.02
N CYS A 5 59.97 -8.38 1.87
CA CYS A 5 58.75 -8.31 1.11
C CYS A 5 57.69 -7.74 2.04
N GLU A 6 57.18 -6.56 1.73
CA GLU A 6 55.99 -5.98 2.37
C GLU A 6 54.76 -6.67 1.81
N ASP A 7 54.02 -7.36 2.69
CA ASP A 7 52.68 -7.90 2.38
C ASP A 7 51.71 -6.75 2.25
N GLU A 8 51.24 -6.46 1.03
CA GLU A 8 50.11 -5.58 0.76
C GLU A 8 48.82 -6.30 1.17
N HIS A 9 48.36 -6.01 2.37
CA HIS A 9 47.02 -6.33 2.81
C HIS A 9 46.02 -5.48 2.04
N PHE A 10 45.38 -6.04 1.00
CA PHE A 10 44.18 -5.50 0.43
C PHE A 10 43.01 -5.75 1.39
N ASP A 11 42.74 -4.80 2.24
CA ASP A 11 41.52 -4.73 3.04
C ASP A 11 40.33 -4.48 2.09
N HIS A 12 39.65 -5.57 1.69
CA HIS A 12 38.36 -5.47 1.03
C HIS A 12 37.28 -5.11 2.05
N GLY A 13 37.26 -3.87 2.45
CA GLY A 13 36.14 -3.27 3.17
C GLY A 13 34.88 -3.37 2.31
N HIS A 14 34.10 -4.44 2.44
CA HIS A 14 32.71 -4.49 1.97
C HIS A 14 31.89 -3.51 2.83
N GLY A 15 32.02 -2.25 2.53
CA GLY A 15 31.09 -1.23 2.99
C GLY A 15 29.71 -1.55 2.39
N HIS A 16 28.88 -2.25 3.16
CA HIS A 16 27.43 -2.24 2.89
C HIS A 16 26.96 -0.80 3.12
N GLY A 17 27.07 0.01 2.08
CA GLY A 17 26.44 1.31 2.03
C GLY A 17 24.95 1.13 2.16
N HIS A 18 24.44 1.23 3.39
CA HIS A 18 23.02 1.49 3.59
C HIS A 18 22.75 2.84 2.96
N ASP A 19 22.11 2.82 1.81
CA ASP A 19 21.66 4.03 1.11
C ASP A 19 20.57 4.70 1.98
N HIS A 20 21.03 5.57 2.88
CA HIS A 20 20.19 6.39 3.77
C HIS A 20 19.66 7.63 3.01
N THR A 21 19.25 7.43 1.76
CA THR A 21 18.57 8.49 1.04
C THR A 21 17.30 8.85 1.81
N ALA A 22 17.22 10.10 2.27
CA ALA A 22 16.05 10.59 2.98
C ALA A 22 14.77 10.32 2.17
N PRO A 23 13.66 9.93 2.82
CA PRO A 23 12.42 9.68 2.13
C PRO A 23 11.99 10.93 1.36
N ILE A 24 11.47 10.73 0.15
CA ILE A 24 10.96 11.84 -0.66
C ILE A 24 9.65 12.29 -0.02
N PRO A 25 9.54 13.58 0.38
CA PRO A 25 8.32 14.10 0.99
C PRO A 25 7.09 13.86 0.09
N THR A 26 5.96 13.58 0.71
CA THR A 26 4.67 13.48 0.03
C THR A 26 3.85 14.75 0.27
N ASN A 27 2.73 14.89 -0.44
CA ASN A 27 1.82 16.02 -0.26
C ASN A 27 0.35 15.57 -0.33
N PRO A 28 -0.60 16.37 0.19
CA PRO A 28 -2.03 16.01 0.23
C PRO A 28 -2.66 15.71 -1.15
N ASN A 29 -2.15 16.30 -2.23
CA ASN A 29 -2.66 16.04 -3.59
C ASN A 29 -2.37 14.61 -4.07
N GLN A 30 -1.50 13.88 -3.38
CA GLN A 30 -1.17 12.49 -3.64
C GLN A 30 -2.09 11.53 -2.87
N SER A 31 -3.12 12.02 -2.19
CA SER A 31 -4.10 11.19 -1.50
C SER A 31 -4.82 10.26 -2.47
N LEU A 32 -4.84 8.98 -2.14
CA LEU A 32 -5.55 7.95 -2.89
C LEU A 32 -6.98 7.73 -2.38
N PHE A 33 -7.51 8.62 -1.54
CA PHE A 33 -8.84 8.49 -0.94
C PHE A 33 -9.93 8.17 -1.98
N THR A 34 -10.00 8.91 -3.09
CA THR A 34 -10.96 8.69 -4.18
C THR A 34 -10.71 7.44 -5.02
N LYS A 35 -9.59 6.74 -4.78
CA LYS A 35 -9.19 5.52 -5.49
C LYS A 35 -9.41 4.26 -4.66
N ILE A 36 -9.92 4.39 -3.44
CA ILE A 36 -10.29 3.25 -2.59
C ILE A 36 -11.66 2.72 -3.04
N ASP A 37 -11.76 1.39 -3.20
CA ASP A 37 -13.04 0.71 -3.39
C ASP A 37 -13.69 0.49 -2.01
N THR A 38 -14.38 1.50 -1.54
CA THR A 38 -14.97 1.52 -0.19
C THR A 38 -15.98 0.40 0.05
N SER A 39 -16.61 -0.13 -1.01
CA SER A 39 -17.57 -1.25 -0.90
C SER A 39 -16.90 -2.56 -0.52
N LYS A 40 -15.59 -2.67 -0.66
CA LYS A 40 -14.80 -3.86 -0.38
C LYS A 40 -13.81 -3.69 0.78
N VAL A 41 -13.81 -2.54 1.45
CA VAL A 41 -13.02 -2.35 2.66
C VAL A 41 -13.51 -3.33 3.74
N ARG A 42 -12.58 -3.98 4.41
CA ARG A 42 -12.85 -4.91 5.51
C ARG A 42 -12.02 -4.56 6.73
N CYS A 43 -12.65 -4.65 7.89
CA CYS A 43 -11.97 -4.55 9.18
C CYS A 43 -12.28 -5.80 10.00
N LEU A 44 -11.29 -6.32 10.72
CA LEU A 44 -11.45 -7.42 11.65
C LEU A 44 -11.10 -6.94 13.06
N ASN A 45 -11.81 -7.46 14.04
CA ASN A 45 -11.70 -7.06 15.44
C ASN A 45 -11.89 -5.55 15.61
N ALA A 46 -12.96 -4.99 15.04
CA ALA A 46 -13.13 -3.55 14.91
C ALA A 46 -14.56 -3.11 15.18
N VAL A 47 -14.71 -2.06 15.98
CA VAL A 47 -15.98 -1.41 16.26
C VAL A 47 -15.90 0.07 15.88
N ALA A 48 -16.93 0.58 15.21
CA ALA A 48 -17.08 2.01 14.94
C ALA A 48 -17.63 2.71 16.19
N ARG A 49 -16.94 3.75 16.62
CA ARG A 49 -17.36 4.59 17.77
C ARG A 49 -17.72 6.00 17.29
N GLY A 50 -18.58 6.67 18.08
CA GLY A 50 -19.01 8.04 17.80
C GLY A 50 -19.96 8.19 16.60
N VAL A 51 -20.57 7.09 16.17
CA VAL A 51 -21.50 7.04 15.04
C VAL A 51 -22.73 6.18 15.34
N PRO A 52 -23.86 6.37 14.63
CA PRO A 52 -25.02 5.49 14.77
C PRO A 52 -24.68 4.03 14.48
N ALA A 53 -25.39 3.11 15.13
CA ALA A 53 -25.33 1.69 14.83
C ALA A 53 -25.59 1.47 13.32
N HIS A 54 -24.91 0.50 12.72
CA HIS A 54 -24.95 0.19 11.28
C HIS A 54 -24.19 1.17 10.36
N THR A 55 -23.42 2.11 10.91
CA THR A 55 -22.48 2.89 10.09
C THR A 55 -21.37 1.96 9.55
N GLU A 56 -21.05 2.09 8.26
CA GLU A 56 -19.96 1.34 7.65
C GLU A 56 -18.62 1.69 8.30
N LEU A 57 -17.85 0.69 8.72
CA LEU A 57 -16.63 0.86 9.51
C LEU A 57 -15.62 1.80 8.86
N PHE A 58 -15.48 1.76 7.54
CA PHE A 58 -14.50 2.60 6.84
C PHE A 58 -14.77 4.11 7.01
N ARG A 59 -16.02 4.53 7.22
CA ARG A 59 -16.39 5.95 7.33
C ARG A 59 -15.83 6.65 8.56
N VAL A 60 -15.41 5.89 9.57
CA VAL A 60 -14.92 6.48 10.82
C VAL A 60 -13.43 6.80 10.78
N PHE A 61 -12.66 6.17 9.91
CA PHE A 61 -11.21 6.37 9.82
C PHE A 61 -10.71 6.77 8.41
N LEU A 62 -11.39 6.36 7.33
CA LEU A 62 -11.11 6.87 5.98
C LEU A 62 -11.90 8.17 5.80
N LYS A 63 -11.23 9.28 6.05
CA LYS A 63 -11.78 10.63 5.99
C LYS A 63 -11.04 11.43 4.93
N ASP A 64 -11.69 12.44 4.38
CA ASP A 64 -11.03 13.40 3.51
C ASP A 64 -10.12 14.36 4.32
N GLN A 65 -9.40 15.22 3.63
CA GLN A 65 -8.47 16.16 4.26
C GLN A 65 -9.17 17.18 5.18
N ASP A 66 -10.41 17.54 4.88
CA ASP A 66 -11.17 18.55 5.65
C ASP A 66 -11.63 17.97 7.00
N GLU A 67 -11.83 16.66 7.04
CA GLU A 67 -12.29 15.95 8.24
C GLU A 67 -11.17 15.27 9.04
N LYS A 68 -9.90 15.40 8.64
CA LYS A 68 -8.77 14.67 9.27
C LYS A 68 -8.62 14.91 10.76
N PHE A 69 -9.02 16.08 11.25
CA PHE A 69 -8.97 16.44 12.68
C PHE A 69 -10.17 15.97 13.48
N ASN A 70 -11.22 15.47 12.83
CA ASN A 70 -12.41 15.01 13.52
C ASN A 70 -12.13 13.71 14.31
N CYS A 71 -12.00 13.83 15.64
CA CYS A 71 -11.80 12.71 16.56
C CYS A 71 -13.10 12.19 17.17
N SER A 72 -14.26 12.77 16.86
CA SER A 72 -15.54 12.34 17.42
C SER A 72 -15.98 10.95 16.95
N ARG A 73 -15.43 10.50 15.82
CA ARG A 73 -15.66 9.18 15.24
C ARG A 73 -14.34 8.48 14.96
N TYR A 74 -14.25 7.22 15.33
CA TYR A 74 -13.03 6.43 15.19
C TYR A 74 -13.34 4.94 15.13
N LEU A 75 -12.35 4.16 14.67
CA LEU A 75 -12.34 2.71 14.74
C LEU A 75 -11.60 2.30 16.01
N GLU A 76 -12.17 1.39 16.78
CA GLU A 76 -11.58 0.84 18.00
C GLU A 76 -11.47 -0.67 17.84
N SER A 77 -10.41 -1.27 18.33
CA SER A 77 -10.34 -2.73 18.43
C SER A 77 -11.38 -3.21 19.46
N ASP A 78 -11.90 -4.44 19.28
CA ASP A 78 -13.07 -4.92 20.06
C ASP A 78 -12.67 -5.84 21.21
N ALA A 79 -11.99 -6.94 20.91
CA ALA A 79 -11.70 -7.98 21.90
C ALA A 79 -10.27 -7.85 22.50
N ASP A 80 -9.32 -7.35 21.71
CA ASP A 80 -7.92 -7.21 22.09
C ASP A 80 -7.28 -6.04 21.31
N CYS A 81 -5.98 -5.81 21.49
CA CYS A 81 -5.27 -4.71 20.83
C CYS A 81 -5.08 -4.92 19.32
N GLN A 82 -5.33 -6.11 18.79
CA GLN A 82 -5.10 -6.40 17.38
C GLN A 82 -6.19 -5.79 16.49
N LEU A 83 -5.81 -5.31 15.33
CA LEU A 83 -6.74 -4.73 14.37
C LEU A 83 -6.26 -5.02 12.94
N VAL A 84 -7.15 -5.48 12.07
CA VAL A 84 -6.86 -5.63 10.64
C VAL A 84 -7.72 -4.67 9.84
N VAL A 85 -7.09 -3.94 8.92
CA VAL A 85 -7.75 -3.07 7.95
C VAL A 85 -7.29 -3.47 6.55
N HIS A 86 -8.21 -3.96 5.72
CA HIS A 86 -7.97 -4.28 4.32
C HIS A 86 -8.59 -3.26 3.40
N ILE A 87 -7.77 -2.64 2.55
CA ILE A 87 -8.14 -1.51 1.69
C ILE A 87 -7.85 -1.89 0.23
N PRO A 88 -8.88 -2.26 -0.55
CA PRO A 88 -8.76 -2.45 -1.98
C PRO A 88 -8.86 -1.12 -2.73
N PHE A 89 -8.19 -1.05 -3.87
CA PHE A 89 -8.25 0.09 -4.78
C PHE A 89 -9.07 -0.23 -6.03
N VAL A 90 -9.63 0.79 -6.66
CA VAL A 90 -10.37 0.65 -7.93
C VAL A 90 -9.46 0.33 -9.13
N GLY A 91 -8.16 0.32 -8.93
CA GLY A 91 -7.14 0.00 -9.91
C GLY A 91 -5.76 -0.07 -9.28
N ASN A 92 -4.73 -0.26 -10.09
CA ASN A 92 -3.36 -0.32 -9.61
C ASN A 92 -2.87 1.06 -9.14
N CYS A 93 -2.14 1.05 -8.03
CA CYS A 93 -1.50 2.22 -7.45
C CYS A 93 -0.02 1.96 -7.18
N LYS A 94 0.76 3.03 -7.12
CA LYS A 94 2.09 3.06 -6.48
C LYS A 94 1.91 3.77 -5.15
N LEU A 95 2.23 3.10 -4.05
CA LEU A 95 2.07 3.69 -2.72
C LEU A 95 3.38 4.34 -2.28
N PHE A 96 3.27 5.51 -1.65
CA PHE A 96 4.42 6.30 -1.20
C PHE A 96 4.51 6.39 0.31
N SER A 97 3.37 6.57 0.97
CA SER A 97 3.27 6.60 2.42
C SER A 97 1.90 6.19 2.92
N VAL A 98 1.87 5.85 4.21
CA VAL A 98 0.64 5.66 4.99
C VAL A 98 0.70 6.62 6.15
N ILE A 99 -0.34 7.42 6.32
CA ILE A 99 -0.49 8.36 7.43
C ILE A 99 -1.53 7.80 8.38
N LEU A 100 -1.18 7.70 9.64
CA LEU A 100 -2.04 7.20 10.70
C LEU A 100 -2.21 8.28 11.78
N ARG A 101 -3.41 8.33 12.33
CA ARG A 101 -3.71 9.04 13.57
C ARG A 101 -4.35 8.05 14.51
N THR A 102 -3.66 7.71 15.58
CA THR A 102 -4.05 6.70 16.57
C THR A 102 -4.27 7.34 17.92
N SER A 103 -4.72 6.57 18.91
CA SER A 103 -4.64 6.99 20.31
C SER A 103 -3.19 7.08 20.77
N ASP A 104 -2.89 8.06 21.60
CA ASP A 104 -1.73 7.98 22.49
C ASP A 104 -2.01 6.93 23.60
N SER A 105 -0.95 6.46 24.26
CA SER A 105 -1.09 5.53 25.38
C SER A 105 -1.66 6.26 26.59
N ASP A 106 -2.83 5.85 27.05
CA ASP A 106 -3.57 6.37 28.19
C ASP A 106 -4.31 5.21 28.87
N ASP A 107 -5.01 5.47 29.96
CA ASP A 107 -5.70 4.44 30.77
C ASP A 107 -6.65 3.57 29.92
N GLY A 108 -6.35 2.26 29.83
CA GLY A 108 -7.10 1.29 29.00
C GLY A 108 -6.94 1.44 27.48
N LEU A 109 -6.00 2.29 27.04
CA LEU A 109 -5.67 2.50 25.63
C LEU A 109 -4.16 2.34 25.42
N SER A 110 -3.80 1.86 24.24
CA SER A 110 -2.41 1.82 23.84
C SER A 110 -2.23 2.19 22.37
N SER A 111 -1.14 2.91 22.10
CA SER A 111 -0.72 3.11 20.72
C SER A 111 -0.27 1.77 20.11
N PRO A 112 -0.61 1.48 18.86
CA PRO A 112 -0.09 0.30 18.17
C PRO A 112 1.43 0.38 18.08
N LYS A 113 2.12 -0.76 18.20
CA LYS A 113 3.58 -0.82 18.14
C LYS A 113 4.06 -1.37 16.82
N THR A 114 3.71 -2.60 16.50
CA THR A 114 4.10 -3.26 15.25
C THR A 114 2.93 -3.22 14.27
N ILE A 115 3.16 -2.63 13.10
CA ILE A 115 2.19 -2.60 12.01
C ILE A 115 2.79 -3.35 10.82
N LYS A 116 2.18 -4.47 10.45
CA LYS A 116 2.55 -5.26 9.28
C LYS A 116 1.73 -4.83 8.06
N LEU A 117 2.41 -4.58 6.96
CA LEU A 117 1.81 -4.19 5.69
C LEU A 117 1.95 -5.31 4.67
N PHE A 118 0.84 -5.65 4.02
CA PHE A 118 0.77 -6.67 2.98
C PHE A 118 0.18 -6.07 1.70
N LYS A 119 0.94 -6.13 0.63
CA LYS A 119 0.51 -5.71 -0.70
C LYS A 119 -0.21 -6.84 -1.41
N ASN A 120 -1.37 -6.56 -2.00
CA ASN A 120 -2.11 -7.53 -2.83
C ASN A 120 -2.31 -8.88 -2.13
N TYR A 121 -2.59 -8.86 -0.84
CA TYR A 121 -2.77 -10.08 -0.07
C TYR A 121 -3.99 -10.86 -0.57
N ASN A 122 -3.77 -12.09 -1.01
CA ASN A 122 -4.76 -12.93 -1.69
C ASN A 122 -5.14 -14.19 -0.93
N ARG A 123 -4.61 -14.37 0.29
CA ARG A 123 -4.96 -15.48 1.17
C ARG A 123 -6.14 -15.09 2.07
N SER A 124 -6.55 -15.99 2.94
CA SER A 124 -7.52 -15.66 4.00
C SER A 124 -7.00 -14.50 4.84
N ILE A 125 -7.83 -13.49 5.02
CA ILE A 125 -7.51 -12.36 5.90
C ILE A 125 -8.06 -12.74 7.27
N ASP A 126 -7.20 -13.29 8.10
CA ASP A 126 -7.43 -13.65 9.50
C ASP A 126 -6.14 -13.42 10.30
N PHE A 127 -6.24 -13.36 11.61
CA PHE A 127 -5.12 -13.03 12.51
C PHE A 127 -4.01 -14.08 12.45
N ASP A 128 -4.35 -15.37 12.48
CA ASP A 128 -3.37 -16.46 12.46
C ASP A 128 -2.55 -16.47 11.17
N THR A 129 -3.26 -16.32 10.04
CA THR A 129 -2.61 -16.31 8.72
C THR A 129 -1.75 -15.06 8.53
N LEU A 130 -2.21 -13.89 8.95
CA LEU A 130 -1.42 -12.64 8.87
C LEU A 130 -0.25 -12.66 9.85
N GLY A 131 -0.46 -13.13 11.07
CA GLY A 131 0.58 -13.25 12.09
C GLY A 131 1.74 -14.13 11.65
N SER A 132 1.45 -15.28 11.05
CA SER A 132 2.43 -16.25 10.55
C SER A 132 3.03 -15.91 9.18
N SER A 133 2.38 -15.02 8.41
CA SER A 133 2.85 -14.63 7.07
C SER A 133 3.99 -13.61 7.16
N LYS A 134 4.94 -13.73 6.22
CA LYS A 134 5.95 -12.70 6.05
C LYS A 134 5.30 -11.45 5.44
N ALA A 135 5.31 -10.35 6.19
CA ALA A 135 4.86 -9.05 5.70
C ALA A 135 5.79 -8.52 4.58
N ASP A 136 5.23 -7.74 3.66
CA ASP A 136 6.04 -6.97 2.70
C ASP A 136 6.85 -5.89 3.41
N LEU A 137 6.28 -5.29 4.46
CA LEU A 137 6.95 -4.33 5.34
C LEU A 137 6.37 -4.45 6.76
N ALA A 138 7.23 -4.45 7.76
CA ALA A 138 6.86 -4.25 9.15
C ALA A 138 7.45 -2.92 9.63
N ILE A 139 6.63 -2.10 10.22
CA ILE A 139 7.00 -0.77 10.75
C ILE A 139 6.70 -0.70 12.24
N GLN A 140 7.50 0.08 12.96
CA GLN A 140 7.19 0.45 14.33
C GLN A 140 6.52 1.81 14.35
N HIS A 141 5.34 1.86 14.96
CA HIS A 141 4.62 3.10 15.20
C HIS A 141 5.07 3.70 16.54
N PRO A 142 5.26 5.02 16.65
CA PRO A 142 5.71 5.63 17.90
C PRO A 142 4.63 5.53 19.01
N ASN A 143 5.08 5.50 20.27
CA ASN A 143 4.21 5.32 21.43
C ASN A 143 3.71 6.64 22.06
N ASN A 144 4.24 7.77 21.62
CA ASN A 144 3.98 9.09 22.23
C ASN A 144 3.43 10.10 21.21
N VAL A 145 2.80 9.60 20.17
CA VAL A 145 2.17 10.41 19.12
C VAL A 145 0.77 9.89 18.88
N GLY A 146 -0.22 10.72 19.17
CA GLY A 146 -1.61 10.31 18.99
C GLY A 146 -2.58 11.30 19.61
N VAL A 147 -3.85 10.91 19.63
CA VAL A 147 -4.94 11.67 20.25
C VAL A 147 -5.02 11.27 21.70
N THR A 148 -4.93 12.25 22.59
CA THR A 148 -5.20 12.08 24.02
C THR A 148 -6.69 12.30 24.29
N ASP A 149 -7.23 11.68 25.33
CA ASP A 149 -8.65 11.78 25.70
C ASP A 149 -9.08 13.20 26.15
N SER A 150 -8.10 14.11 26.31
CA SER A 150 -8.28 15.42 26.91
C SER A 150 -8.80 16.53 25.99
N GLY A 151 -9.27 16.23 24.78
CA GLY A 151 -9.96 17.24 23.98
C GLY A 151 -9.67 17.33 22.50
N VAL A 152 -10.28 18.31 21.85
CA VAL A 152 -10.18 18.59 20.40
C VAL A 152 -8.73 18.92 20.03
N ASN A 153 -8.04 17.96 19.44
CA ASN A 153 -6.67 18.13 18.98
C ASN A 153 -6.65 18.43 17.49
N GLU A 154 -6.62 19.72 17.13
CA GLU A 154 -6.28 20.17 15.78
C GLU A 154 -4.75 20.21 15.56
N ASP A 155 -4.01 19.35 16.25
CA ASP A 155 -2.56 19.32 16.20
C ASP A 155 -2.07 18.36 15.10
N GLU A 156 -1.34 18.90 14.13
CA GLU A 156 -0.68 18.13 13.07
C GLU A 156 0.35 17.12 13.64
N ASN A 157 0.91 17.38 14.81
CA ASN A 157 1.89 16.50 15.44
C ASN A 157 1.28 15.17 15.95
N THR A 158 -0.05 15.03 15.92
CA THR A 158 -0.74 13.77 16.27
C THR A 158 -0.80 12.78 15.11
N PHE A 159 -0.34 13.16 13.92
CA PHE A 159 -0.29 12.30 12.75
C PHE A 159 1.12 11.72 12.57
N VAL A 160 1.19 10.45 12.21
CA VAL A 160 2.45 9.79 11.89
C VAL A 160 2.44 9.36 10.43
N GLU A 161 3.38 9.86 9.65
CA GLU A 161 3.58 9.45 8.28
C GLU A 161 4.66 8.38 8.19
N HIS A 162 4.30 7.20 7.73
CA HIS A 162 5.20 6.09 7.45
C HIS A 162 5.51 6.03 5.96
N TYR A 163 6.75 6.31 5.58
CA TYR A 163 7.20 6.23 4.19
C TYR A 163 7.39 4.78 3.75
N LEU A 164 6.88 4.47 2.58
CA LEU A 164 6.94 3.12 2.01
C LEU A 164 8.08 3.03 0.99
N PRO A 165 8.86 1.92 1.00
CA PRO A 165 9.85 1.67 -0.04
C PRO A 165 9.18 1.59 -1.42
N ARG A 166 9.38 2.60 -2.26
CA ARG A 166 8.69 2.74 -3.56
C ARG A 166 8.85 1.54 -4.47
N ARG A 167 9.98 0.80 -4.37
CA ARG A 167 10.21 -0.41 -5.17
C ARG A 167 9.29 -1.56 -4.78
N LEU A 168 8.95 -1.68 -3.50
CA LEU A 168 8.10 -2.76 -2.99
C LEU A 168 6.62 -2.49 -3.27
N PHE A 169 6.18 -1.24 -3.11
CA PHE A 169 4.77 -0.86 -3.17
C PHE A 169 4.35 -0.31 -4.54
N GLN A 170 4.79 -0.98 -5.61
CA GLN A 170 4.32 -0.75 -6.97
C GLN A 170 3.24 -1.78 -7.35
N ASN A 171 2.36 -1.40 -8.28
CA ASN A 171 1.27 -2.26 -8.76
C ASN A 171 0.39 -2.81 -7.61
N CYS A 172 0.03 -1.94 -6.68
CA CYS A 172 -0.82 -2.27 -5.55
C CYS A 172 -2.29 -2.17 -5.96
N SER A 173 -3.00 -3.28 -5.95
CA SER A 173 -4.47 -3.34 -6.09
C SER A 173 -5.18 -3.37 -4.74
N SER A 174 -4.45 -3.68 -3.67
CA SER A 174 -4.92 -3.59 -2.29
C SER A 174 -3.75 -3.43 -1.32
N LEU A 175 -4.06 -2.90 -0.14
CA LEU A 175 -3.15 -2.83 1.00
C LEU A 175 -3.89 -3.39 2.22
N THR A 176 -3.24 -4.32 2.93
CA THR A 176 -3.72 -4.82 4.22
C THR A 176 -2.78 -4.32 5.30
N LEU A 177 -3.34 -3.64 6.30
CA LEU A 177 -2.64 -3.24 7.51
C LEU A 177 -3.05 -4.20 8.62
N PHE A 178 -2.07 -4.74 9.33
CA PHE A 178 -2.29 -5.54 10.54
C PHE A 178 -1.53 -4.87 11.69
N LEU A 179 -2.28 -4.26 12.61
CA LEU A 179 -1.79 -3.78 13.89
C LEU A 179 -1.67 -5.03 14.76
N GLU A 180 -0.44 -5.50 14.98
CA GLU A 180 -0.18 -6.82 15.56
C GLU A 180 -0.11 -6.78 17.09
N ASP A 181 0.48 -5.73 17.63
CA ASP A 181 0.71 -5.54 19.06
C ASP A 181 0.66 -4.06 19.42
N ASN A 182 0.75 -3.78 20.71
CA ASN A 182 0.74 -2.46 21.28
C ASN A 182 2.00 -2.18 22.13
N TRP A 183 2.15 -0.95 22.60
CA TRP A 183 3.33 -0.54 23.37
C TRP A 183 3.28 -0.93 24.84
N THR A 184 2.11 -1.08 25.44
CA THR A 184 1.97 -1.52 26.84
C THR A 184 2.30 -3.00 27.00
N GLY A 185 2.09 -3.79 25.94
CA GLY A 185 2.22 -5.25 25.98
C GLY A 185 1.07 -5.93 26.70
N ASP A 186 0.03 -5.17 27.06
CA ASP A 186 -1.22 -5.68 27.58
C ASP A 186 -2.22 -5.79 26.42
N GLU A 187 -2.69 -7.00 26.14
CA GLU A 187 -3.64 -7.26 25.04
C GLU A 187 -5.02 -6.64 25.30
N ASP A 188 -5.35 -6.39 26.55
CA ASP A 188 -6.62 -5.75 26.94
C ASP A 188 -6.63 -4.24 26.70
N ASP A 189 -5.46 -3.61 26.51
CA ASP A 189 -5.37 -2.20 26.15
C ASP A 189 -5.69 -2.00 24.67
N LEU A 190 -6.85 -1.41 24.39
CA LEU A 190 -7.39 -1.29 23.03
C LEU A 190 -6.66 -0.25 22.20
N CYS A 191 -6.59 -0.49 20.89
CA CYS A 191 -6.07 0.46 19.91
C CYS A 191 -7.20 1.24 19.24
N ARG A 192 -7.00 2.55 19.03
CA ARG A 192 -7.93 3.41 18.27
C ARG A 192 -7.28 3.96 17.01
N LEU A 193 -8.04 3.99 15.93
CA LEU A 193 -7.64 4.58 14.66
C LEU A 193 -8.64 5.69 14.29
N TYR A 194 -8.19 6.93 14.39
CA TYR A 194 -8.99 8.13 14.08
C TYR A 194 -8.94 8.52 12.62
N TYR A 195 -7.79 8.27 11.98
CA TYR A 195 -7.55 8.64 10.59
C TYR A 195 -6.55 7.72 9.93
N LEU A 196 -6.83 7.41 8.68
CA LEU A 196 -5.91 6.70 7.79
C LEU A 196 -5.92 7.36 6.42
N GLU A 197 -4.76 7.74 5.93
CA GLU A 197 -4.55 8.21 4.57
C GLU A 197 -3.46 7.39 3.89
N ILE A 198 -3.68 7.06 2.63
CA ILE A 198 -2.66 6.43 1.78
C ILE A 198 -2.32 7.43 0.69
N ARG A 199 -1.04 7.78 0.58
CA ARG A 199 -0.53 8.67 -0.47
C ARG A 199 0.21 7.88 -1.52
N GLY A 200 0.03 8.29 -2.78
CA GLY A 200 0.61 7.58 -3.89
C GLY A 200 0.20 8.12 -5.25
N GLU A 201 0.39 7.29 -6.26
CA GLU A 201 0.03 7.58 -7.65
C GLU A 201 -0.92 6.48 -8.17
N PHE A 202 -2.06 6.88 -8.70
CA PHE A 202 -2.96 5.95 -9.38
C PHE A 202 -2.45 5.69 -10.79
N THR A 203 -2.13 4.42 -11.11
CA THR A 203 -1.52 4.03 -12.39
C THR A 203 -2.51 3.44 -13.38
N GLY A 204 -3.72 3.11 -12.95
CA GLY A 204 -4.77 2.66 -13.87
C GLY A 204 -5.58 1.47 -13.37
N LYS A 205 -6.48 0.99 -14.22
CA LYS A 205 -7.35 -0.13 -13.90
C LYS A 205 -6.57 -1.45 -13.84
N ILE A 206 -6.99 -2.34 -12.96
CA ILE A 206 -6.51 -3.73 -12.94
C ILE A 206 -7.00 -4.39 -14.23
N ALA A 207 -6.06 -4.96 -15.00
CA ALA A 207 -6.44 -5.83 -16.10
C ALA A 207 -7.20 -7.03 -15.52
N PRO A 208 -8.37 -7.41 -16.03
CA PRO A 208 -9.06 -8.60 -15.56
C PRO A 208 -8.12 -9.80 -15.70
N HIS A 209 -7.97 -10.56 -14.61
CA HIS A 209 -7.19 -11.80 -14.62
C HIS A 209 -7.82 -12.76 -15.63
N GLY A 210 -7.12 -13.02 -16.72
CA GLY A 210 -7.57 -13.93 -17.79
C GLY A 210 -7.80 -13.28 -19.15
N GLY A 211 -7.65 -11.98 -19.29
CA GLY A 211 -7.54 -11.38 -20.61
C GLY A 211 -6.16 -11.72 -21.19
N ALA A 212 -6.13 -12.47 -22.29
CA ALA A 212 -4.91 -12.54 -23.10
C ALA A 212 -4.41 -11.11 -23.32
N PRO A 213 -3.08 -10.86 -23.32
CA PRO A 213 -2.58 -9.54 -23.64
C PRO A 213 -3.25 -9.15 -24.95
N MET A 214 -3.94 -8.02 -24.99
CA MET A 214 -4.40 -7.46 -26.25
C MET A 214 -3.11 -7.13 -27.00
N THR A 215 -2.66 -8.09 -27.78
CA THR A 215 -1.70 -7.86 -28.82
C THR A 215 -2.42 -6.90 -29.76
N THR A 216 -2.11 -5.63 -29.68
CA THR A 216 -2.51 -4.69 -30.72
C THR A 216 -1.78 -5.18 -31.94
N VAL A 217 -2.44 -6.01 -32.75
CA VAL A 217 -1.97 -6.30 -34.09
C VAL A 217 -2.07 -4.96 -34.82
N TYR A 218 -0.96 -4.30 -34.99
CA TYR A 218 -0.85 -3.28 -35.98
C TYR A 218 -0.99 -4.02 -37.32
N GLU A 219 -2.20 -4.08 -37.83
CA GLU A 219 -2.39 -4.30 -39.26
C GLU A 219 -1.80 -3.07 -39.93
N SER A 220 -0.51 -3.16 -40.25
CA SER A 220 0.08 -2.23 -41.19
C SER A 220 -0.74 -2.39 -42.49
N ALA A 221 -1.34 -1.29 -42.94
CA ALA A 221 -2.04 -1.29 -44.21
C ALA A 221 -1.10 -1.94 -45.25
N PRO A 222 -1.57 -2.92 -46.05
CA PRO A 222 -0.72 -3.63 -46.98
C PRO A 222 -0.03 -2.61 -47.87
N ASN A 223 1.31 -2.65 -47.88
CA ASN A 223 2.11 -1.78 -48.73
C ASN A 223 1.86 -2.23 -50.18
N PRO A 224 1.32 -1.37 -51.05
CA PRO A 224 1.04 -1.76 -52.45
C PRO A 224 2.24 -2.22 -53.22
N VAL A 225 3.46 -2.02 -52.73
CA VAL A 225 4.73 -2.41 -53.36
C VAL A 225 5.06 -3.89 -53.10
N ASP A 226 4.51 -4.52 -52.06
CA ASP A 226 4.81 -5.91 -51.68
C ASP A 226 3.94 -6.94 -52.44
N HIS A 227 2.95 -6.50 -53.19
CA HIS A 227 2.17 -7.35 -54.05
C HIS A 227 2.61 -7.12 -55.50
N GLN A 228 3.65 -7.84 -55.92
CA GLN A 228 3.87 -8.01 -57.38
C GLN A 228 2.63 -8.69 -57.93
N LYS A 229 1.94 -7.99 -58.81
CA LYS A 229 0.82 -8.55 -59.58
C LYS A 229 1.35 -9.76 -60.36
N LEU A 230 0.85 -10.94 -60.03
CA LEU A 230 0.88 -12.12 -60.88
C LEU A 230 -0.10 -11.89 -62.04
N GLU A 231 0.20 -10.88 -62.88
CA GLU A 231 -0.41 -10.72 -64.17
C GLU A 231 0.64 -11.16 -65.18
N SER A 232 0.56 -12.39 -65.61
CA SER A 232 1.00 -12.84 -66.92
C SER A 232 1.35 -14.33 -66.95
N GLU A 233 0.37 -15.21 -66.86
CA GLU A 233 0.55 -16.57 -67.40
C GLU A 233 -0.79 -17.20 -67.82
N MET A 234 -1.72 -16.39 -68.32
CA MET A 234 -2.98 -16.93 -68.84
C MET A 234 -3.42 -16.41 -70.23
N ASP A 235 -2.50 -15.81 -70.97
CA ASP A 235 -2.80 -15.33 -72.38
C ASP A 235 -1.96 -15.99 -73.47
N GLU A 236 -1.56 -17.24 -73.30
CA GLU A 236 -0.89 -17.97 -74.38
C GLU A 236 -1.39 -19.42 -74.52
N VAL A 237 -2.69 -19.62 -74.56
CA VAL A 237 -3.29 -20.86 -75.06
C VAL A 237 -4.62 -20.53 -75.72
N GLU A 238 -4.59 -19.81 -76.85
CA GLU A 238 -5.68 -19.90 -77.86
C GLU A 238 -5.23 -19.19 -79.14
N MET A 239 -4.48 -19.89 -79.99
CA MET A 239 -4.60 -19.81 -81.47
C MET A 239 -3.71 -20.86 -82.07
N GLY A 240 -4.30 -22.00 -82.25
CA GLY A 240 -3.70 -23.07 -83.08
C GLY A 240 -4.82 -23.92 -83.68
N LEU A 241 -5.41 -23.40 -84.72
CA LEU A 241 -6.03 -24.16 -85.84
C LEU A 241 -6.26 -23.21 -86.99
#